data_387e37c75f27b76f7f7aa9c0224159f9
#
_entry.id   387e37c75f27b76f7f7aa9c0224159f9
#
_cell.length_a   1.000
_cell.length_b   1.000
_cell.length_c   1.000
_cell.angle_alpha   90.00
_cell.angle_beta   90.00
_cell.angle_gamma   90.00
#
_symmetry.space_group_name_H-M   'P 1'
#
loop_
_entity.id
_entity.type
_entity.pdbx_description
1 polymer ?
#
loop_
_entity_poly.entity_id
_entity_poly.type
_entity_poly.pdbx_seq_one_letter_code
_entity_poly.pdbx_strand_id
1 'polypeptide(L)'
;GVNPWNILAITFTNKAAGEMRERVDKIVGFGAESIWVSTFHSSCVRILRRHIESLGYTTNFTIYDSDDQRTLMRQVLKTLEIDPKLYKDRAMLGFISTAKNELVTAAEFELNAGGDFRQKKVAQIYKEYQSQLKKNNALDFDDLIMKTVELFQNNPEVLDYYQERFK
;
A
#
# COMPACT_ATOMS: atom_id res chain seq x y z
N GLY A 1 24.49 -1.94 23.90
CA GLY A 1 23.10 -2.30 23.54
C GLY A 1 22.53 -1.33 22.54
N VAL A 2 21.44 -1.73 21.89
CA VAL A 2 20.72 -0.87 20.93
C VAL A 2 19.65 -0.10 21.67
N ASN A 3 19.53 1.19 21.38
CA ASN A 3 18.48 2.01 21.97
C ASN A 3 17.09 1.53 21.47
N PRO A 4 16.09 1.37 22.36
CA PRO A 4 14.73 0.97 21.96
C PRO A 4 14.14 1.79 20.79
N TRP A 5 14.43 3.08 20.74
CA TRP A 5 14.04 3.95 19.63
C TRP A 5 14.53 3.48 18.25
N ASN A 6 15.63 2.74 18.23
CA ASN A 6 16.27 2.26 17.01
C ASN A 6 15.79 0.86 16.57
N ILE A 7 14.76 0.30 17.23
CA ILE A 7 14.30 -1.06 16.98
C ILE A 7 12.94 -1.04 16.28
N LEU A 8 12.88 -1.81 15.20
CA LEU A 8 11.64 -2.10 14.45
C LEU A 8 11.46 -3.62 14.45
N ALA A 9 10.33 -4.08 15.00
CA ALA A 9 9.97 -5.49 15.01
C ALA A 9 8.67 -5.69 14.19
N ILE A 10 8.77 -6.50 13.13
CA ILE A 10 7.68 -6.67 12.17
C ILE A 10 7.19 -8.11 12.18
N THR A 11 5.87 -8.25 12.11
CA THR A 11 5.17 -9.53 11.93
C THR A 11 4.19 -9.44 10.76
N PHE A 12 3.58 -10.58 10.42
CA PHE A 12 2.61 -10.61 9.31
C PHE A 12 1.15 -10.46 9.76
N THR A 13 0.84 -10.73 11.02
CA THR A 13 -0.55 -10.68 11.52
C THR A 13 -0.67 -9.77 12.74
N ASN A 14 -1.85 -9.17 12.92
CA ASN A 14 -2.14 -8.33 14.08
C ASN A 14 -2.05 -9.13 15.39
N LYS A 15 -2.46 -10.39 15.38
CA LYS A 15 -2.33 -11.28 16.54
C LYS A 15 -0.87 -11.47 16.94
N ALA A 16 -0.01 -11.81 15.97
CA ALA A 16 1.43 -11.98 16.21
C ALA A 16 2.08 -10.67 16.68
N ALA A 17 1.65 -9.52 16.14
CA ALA A 17 2.13 -8.22 16.58
C ALA A 17 1.76 -7.93 18.04
N GLY A 18 0.54 -8.26 18.46
CA GLY A 18 0.08 -8.14 19.84
C GLY A 18 0.90 -9.02 20.78
N GLU A 19 1.11 -10.28 20.44
CA GLU A 19 1.92 -11.21 21.22
C GLU A 19 3.39 -10.75 21.33
N MET A 20 3.95 -10.27 20.23
CA MET A 20 5.30 -9.72 20.22
C MET A 20 5.39 -8.48 21.11
N ARG A 21 4.40 -7.59 21.05
CA ARG A 21 4.33 -6.39 21.90
C ARG A 21 4.42 -6.77 23.39
N GLU A 22 3.63 -7.74 23.82
CA GLU A 22 3.63 -8.21 25.20
C GLU A 22 4.99 -8.78 25.63
N ARG A 23 5.61 -9.57 24.74
CA ARG A 23 6.94 -10.15 25.03
C ARG A 23 8.01 -9.07 25.11
N VAL A 24 8.01 -8.12 24.20
CA VAL A 24 8.95 -7.01 24.19
C VAL A 24 8.82 -6.17 25.47
N ASP A 25 7.59 -5.86 25.87
CA ASP A 25 7.34 -5.10 27.11
C ASP A 25 7.87 -5.81 28.34
N LYS A 26 7.74 -7.13 28.40
CA LYS A 26 8.26 -7.95 29.52
C LYS A 26 9.79 -8.03 29.53
N ILE A 27 10.42 -8.10 28.35
CA ILE A 27 11.88 -8.27 28.25
C ILE A 27 12.60 -6.95 28.45
N VAL A 28 12.12 -5.89 27.82
CA VAL A 28 12.80 -4.58 27.80
C VAL A 28 12.44 -3.73 29.01
N GLY A 29 11.16 -3.77 29.42
CA GLY A 29 10.67 -2.95 30.51
C GLY A 29 10.65 -1.47 30.14
N PHE A 30 11.38 -0.65 30.84
CA PHE A 30 11.42 0.80 30.59
C PHE A 30 11.97 1.12 29.21
N GLY A 31 11.25 1.95 28.47
CA GLY A 31 11.61 2.34 27.09
C GLY A 31 11.03 1.44 26.00
N ALA A 32 10.38 0.33 26.37
CA ALA A 32 9.78 -0.60 25.40
C ALA A 32 8.76 0.08 24.47
N GLU A 33 8.10 1.11 24.95
CA GLU A 33 7.13 1.90 24.18
C GLU A 33 7.73 2.60 22.95
N SER A 34 9.04 2.80 22.95
CA SER A 34 9.76 3.40 21.82
C SER A 34 10.03 2.42 20.68
N ILE A 35 9.91 1.13 20.93
CA ILE A 35 10.09 0.08 19.91
C ILE A 35 8.86 0.03 19.02
N TRP A 36 9.07 0.11 17.71
CA TRP A 36 7.97 -0.13 16.75
C TRP A 36 7.73 -1.63 16.66
N VAL A 37 6.56 -2.06 17.15
CA VAL A 37 6.10 -3.45 17.02
C VAL A 37 4.78 -3.41 16.25
N SER A 38 4.77 -3.96 15.06
CA SER A 38 3.57 -3.92 14.20
C SER A 38 3.64 -4.95 13.07
N THR A 39 2.55 -5.05 12.32
CA THR A 39 2.58 -5.75 11.04
C THR A 39 3.33 -4.91 10.00
N PHE A 40 3.73 -5.54 8.92
CA PHE A 40 4.38 -4.87 7.80
C PHE A 40 3.50 -3.73 7.24
N HIS A 41 2.23 -4.01 6.99
CA HIS A 41 1.28 -3.01 6.49
C HIS A 41 1.05 -1.87 7.49
N SER A 42 0.95 -2.16 8.77
CA SER A 42 0.78 -1.13 9.82
C SER A 42 1.98 -0.19 9.90
N SER A 43 3.19 -0.71 9.73
CA SER A 43 4.39 0.12 9.65
C SER A 43 4.36 1.04 8.43
N CYS A 44 3.93 0.53 7.28
CA CYS A 44 3.75 1.35 6.07
C CYS A 44 2.71 2.46 6.29
N VAL A 45 1.57 2.15 6.88
CA VAL A 45 0.55 3.16 7.22
C VAL A 45 1.15 4.27 8.07
N ARG A 46 1.91 3.90 9.10
CA ARG A 46 2.54 4.88 10.00
C ARG A 46 3.51 5.80 9.29
N ILE A 47 4.29 5.27 8.36
CA ILE A 47 5.21 6.07 7.52
C ILE A 47 4.40 6.98 6.59
N LEU A 48 3.40 6.43 5.91
CA LEU A 48 2.57 7.18 4.96
C LEU A 48 1.77 8.29 5.64
N ARG A 49 1.24 8.07 6.85
CA ARG A 49 0.52 9.11 7.61
C ARG A 49 1.39 10.34 7.89
N ARG A 50 2.70 10.19 7.86
CA ARG A 50 3.64 11.31 8.10
C ARG A 50 4.12 11.97 6.83
N HIS A 51 4.27 11.22 5.73
CA HIS A 51 5.05 11.67 4.57
C HIS A 51 4.32 11.61 3.23
N ILE A 52 3.09 11.13 3.17
CA ILE A 52 2.41 10.84 1.90
C ILE A 52 2.11 12.09 1.05
N GLU A 53 2.17 13.30 1.62
CA GLU A 53 1.82 14.54 0.91
C GLU A 53 2.66 14.74 -0.36
N SER A 54 3.91 14.30 -0.35
CA SER A 54 4.77 14.37 -1.53
C SER A 54 4.27 13.54 -2.72
N LEU A 55 3.37 12.58 -2.47
CA LEU A 55 2.77 11.74 -3.51
C LEU A 55 1.40 12.25 -3.97
N GLY A 56 0.96 13.43 -3.47
CA GLY A 56 -0.29 14.06 -3.87
C GLY A 56 -1.52 13.59 -3.10
N TYR A 57 -1.34 12.96 -1.95
CA TYR A 57 -2.42 12.60 -1.01
C TYR A 57 -2.35 13.52 0.21
N THR A 58 -3.43 13.55 1.00
CA THR A 58 -3.37 14.15 2.35
C THR A 58 -3.14 13.07 3.39
N THR A 59 -2.62 13.45 4.56
CA THR A 59 -2.25 12.47 5.60
C THR A 59 -3.44 11.75 6.22
N ASN A 60 -4.66 12.26 6.06
CA ASN A 60 -5.90 11.64 6.52
C ASN A 60 -6.56 10.72 5.48
N PHE A 61 -5.78 10.15 4.58
CA PHE A 61 -6.27 9.25 3.55
C PHE A 61 -7.06 8.07 4.14
N THR A 62 -8.01 7.57 3.36
CA THR A 62 -8.81 6.39 3.70
C THR A 62 -8.16 5.12 3.14
N ILE A 63 -8.22 4.04 3.90
CA ILE A 63 -7.78 2.73 3.43
C ILE A 63 -9.02 1.94 3.02
N TYR A 64 -9.09 1.55 1.74
CA TYR A 64 -10.21 0.79 1.19
C TYR A 64 -10.02 -0.70 1.48
N ASP A 65 -11.04 -1.31 2.06
CA ASP A 65 -11.12 -2.76 2.23
C ASP A 65 -11.59 -3.45 0.94
N SER A 66 -11.78 -4.77 0.99
CA SER A 66 -12.18 -5.55 -0.18
C SER A 66 -13.53 -5.11 -0.75
N ASP A 67 -14.49 -4.77 0.10
CA ASP A 67 -15.81 -4.32 -0.33
C ASP A 67 -15.75 -2.94 -0.98
N ASP A 68 -14.99 -2.03 -0.40
CA ASP A 68 -14.73 -0.70 -0.96
C ASP A 68 -14.08 -0.79 -2.34
N GLN A 69 -13.09 -1.67 -2.47
CA GLN A 69 -12.40 -1.90 -3.74
C GLN A 69 -13.34 -2.43 -4.81
N ARG A 70 -14.21 -3.37 -4.47
CA ARG A 70 -15.19 -3.93 -5.41
C ARG A 70 -16.20 -2.88 -5.85
N THR A 71 -16.70 -2.08 -4.93
CA THR A 71 -17.61 -0.97 -5.24
C THR A 71 -16.95 0.03 -6.19
N LEU A 72 -15.71 0.38 -5.91
CA LEU A 72 -14.95 1.27 -6.78
C LEU A 72 -14.70 0.66 -8.15
N MET A 73 -14.34 -0.62 -8.22
CA MET A 73 -14.12 -1.31 -9.49
C MET A 73 -15.36 -1.32 -10.38
N ARG A 74 -16.53 -1.56 -9.80
CA ARG A 74 -17.80 -1.49 -10.55
C ARG A 74 -18.03 -0.10 -11.12
N GLN A 75 -17.73 0.93 -10.36
CA GLN A 75 -17.82 2.32 -10.82
C GLN A 75 -16.81 2.62 -11.92
N VAL A 76 -15.59 2.10 -11.83
CA VAL A 76 -14.56 2.23 -12.87
C VAL A 76 -15.05 1.62 -14.18
N LEU A 77 -15.55 0.39 -14.14
CA LEU A 77 -16.09 -0.29 -15.32
C LEU A 77 -17.23 0.49 -15.96
N LYS A 78 -18.11 1.05 -15.13
CA LYS A 78 -19.22 1.89 -15.60
C LYS A 78 -18.71 3.18 -16.26
N THR A 79 -17.75 3.84 -15.66
CA THR A 79 -17.15 5.08 -16.18
C THR A 79 -16.49 4.85 -17.54
N LEU A 80 -15.81 3.71 -17.70
CA LEU A 80 -15.13 3.34 -18.94
C LEU A 80 -16.05 2.68 -19.97
N GLU A 81 -17.33 2.49 -19.62
CA GLU A 81 -18.30 1.79 -20.48
C GLU A 81 -17.84 0.39 -20.88
N ILE A 82 -17.24 -0.33 -19.94
CA ILE A 82 -16.74 -1.69 -20.12
C ILE A 82 -17.74 -2.69 -19.54
N ASP A 83 -18.04 -3.76 -20.32
CA ASP A 83 -18.98 -4.80 -19.91
C ASP A 83 -18.46 -5.56 -18.68
N PRO A 84 -19.14 -5.48 -17.52
CA PRO A 84 -18.71 -6.15 -16.29
C PRO A 84 -18.87 -7.68 -16.36
N LYS A 85 -19.54 -8.22 -17.37
CA LYS A 85 -19.63 -9.67 -17.59
C LYS A 85 -18.36 -10.22 -18.24
N LEU A 86 -17.72 -9.42 -19.09
CA LEU A 86 -16.48 -9.78 -19.78
C LEU A 86 -15.23 -9.45 -18.92
N TYR A 87 -15.32 -8.38 -18.15
CA TYR A 87 -14.25 -7.88 -17.27
C TYR A 87 -14.76 -7.84 -15.84
N LYS A 88 -14.79 -8.99 -15.18
CA LYS A 88 -15.37 -9.13 -13.84
C LYS A 88 -14.56 -8.36 -12.81
N ASP A 89 -15.24 -7.72 -11.86
CA ASP A 89 -14.65 -6.90 -10.83
C ASP A 89 -13.53 -7.64 -10.05
N ARG A 90 -13.81 -8.85 -9.58
CA ARG A 90 -12.81 -9.65 -8.84
C ARG A 90 -11.60 -10.00 -9.68
N ALA A 91 -11.80 -10.34 -10.95
CA ALA A 91 -10.70 -10.68 -11.85
C ALA A 91 -9.81 -9.45 -12.09
N MET A 92 -10.42 -8.29 -12.32
CA MET A 92 -9.69 -7.03 -12.53
C MET A 92 -8.91 -6.63 -11.28
N LEU A 93 -9.52 -6.72 -10.11
CA LEU A 93 -8.83 -6.47 -8.84
C LEU A 93 -7.68 -7.46 -8.61
N GLY A 94 -7.85 -8.72 -9.00
CA GLY A 94 -6.80 -9.73 -8.93
C GLY A 94 -5.58 -9.39 -9.78
N PHE A 95 -5.79 -8.97 -11.03
CA PHE A 95 -4.70 -8.51 -11.90
C PHE A 95 -3.98 -7.28 -11.33
N ILE A 96 -4.73 -6.32 -10.81
CA ILE A 96 -4.17 -5.11 -10.20
C ILE A 96 -3.37 -5.46 -8.94
N SER A 97 -3.90 -6.33 -8.09
CA SER A 97 -3.20 -6.78 -6.87
C SER A 97 -1.89 -7.48 -7.21
N THR A 98 -1.90 -8.37 -8.19
CA THR A 98 -0.67 -9.04 -8.66
C THR A 98 0.35 -8.03 -9.18
N ALA A 99 -0.08 -7.07 -9.99
CA ALA A 99 0.79 -6.03 -10.50
C ALA A 99 1.40 -5.20 -9.37
N LYS A 100 0.60 -4.79 -8.40
CA LYS A 100 1.08 -4.01 -7.24
C LYS A 100 2.07 -4.80 -6.37
N ASN A 101 1.84 -6.10 -6.18
CA ASN A 101 2.75 -6.97 -5.44
C ASN A 101 4.10 -7.12 -6.15
N GLU A 102 4.13 -6.98 -7.46
CA GLU A 102 5.35 -6.98 -8.27
C GLU A 102 5.90 -5.56 -8.47
N LEU A 103 5.34 -4.57 -7.82
CA LEU A 103 5.67 -3.14 -7.94
C LEU A 103 5.53 -2.60 -9.38
N VAL A 104 4.59 -3.16 -10.13
CA VAL A 104 4.25 -2.72 -11.49
C VAL A 104 3.16 -1.66 -11.43
N THR A 105 3.49 -0.45 -11.89
CA THR A 105 2.53 0.65 -11.99
C THR A 105 1.55 0.45 -13.15
N ALA A 106 0.46 1.22 -13.15
CA ALA A 106 -0.49 1.19 -14.25
C ALA A 106 0.17 1.55 -15.60
N ALA A 107 1.08 2.52 -15.60
CA ALA A 107 1.83 2.91 -16.79
C ALA A 107 2.75 1.79 -17.30
N GLU A 108 3.46 1.12 -16.39
CA GLU A 108 4.32 -0.03 -16.72
C GLU A 108 3.50 -1.20 -17.22
N PHE A 109 2.35 -1.45 -16.60
CA PHE A 109 1.42 -2.49 -17.06
C PHE A 109 0.96 -2.23 -18.50
N GLU A 110 0.63 -0.99 -18.83
CA GLU A 110 0.26 -0.57 -20.18
C GLU A 110 1.39 -0.83 -21.19
N LEU A 111 2.62 -0.47 -20.83
CA LEU A 111 3.80 -0.72 -21.68
C LEU A 111 4.02 -2.23 -21.91
N ASN A 112 3.85 -3.03 -20.88
CA ASN A 112 4.03 -4.48 -20.94
C ASN A 112 2.91 -5.19 -21.70
N ALA A 113 1.77 -4.54 -21.90
CA ALA A 113 0.64 -5.11 -22.63
C ALA A 113 0.94 -5.31 -24.14
N GLY A 114 1.84 -4.50 -24.68
CA GLY A 114 2.23 -4.59 -26.09
C GLY A 114 1.03 -4.48 -27.04
N GLY A 115 0.86 -5.47 -27.91
CA GLY A 115 -0.25 -5.54 -28.86
C GLY A 115 -1.48 -6.30 -28.37
N ASP A 116 -1.49 -6.83 -27.16
CA ASP A 116 -2.59 -7.61 -26.61
C ASP A 116 -3.75 -6.69 -26.23
N PHE A 117 -4.88 -6.86 -26.94
CA PHE A 117 -6.07 -6.03 -26.75
C PHE A 117 -6.65 -6.17 -25.33
N ARG A 118 -6.74 -7.40 -24.80
CA ARG A 118 -7.27 -7.64 -23.45
C ARG A 118 -6.38 -7.02 -22.39
N GLN A 119 -5.07 -7.19 -22.51
CA GLN A 119 -4.10 -6.62 -21.56
C GLN A 119 -4.11 -5.08 -21.60
N LYS A 120 -4.28 -4.48 -22.77
CA LYS A 120 -4.46 -3.03 -22.88
C LYS A 120 -5.73 -2.55 -22.17
N LYS A 121 -6.80 -3.35 -22.24
CA LYS A 121 -8.05 -3.05 -21.56
C LYS A 121 -7.87 -3.12 -20.04
N VAL A 122 -7.19 -4.15 -19.57
CA VAL A 122 -6.85 -4.28 -18.13
C VAL A 122 -5.98 -3.11 -17.68
N ALA A 123 -5.01 -2.69 -18.47
CA ALA A 123 -4.18 -1.51 -18.18
C ALA A 123 -5.03 -0.23 -18.06
N GLN A 124 -6.00 -0.04 -18.94
CA GLN A 124 -6.93 1.08 -18.89
C GLN A 124 -7.77 1.05 -17.60
N ILE A 125 -8.23 -0.11 -17.21
CA ILE A 125 -8.99 -0.32 -15.97
C ILE A 125 -8.11 -0.01 -14.75
N TYR A 126 -6.90 -0.50 -14.72
CA TYR A 126 -5.95 -0.23 -13.64
C TYR A 126 -5.68 1.28 -13.51
N LYS A 127 -5.43 1.95 -14.61
CA LYS A 127 -5.15 3.39 -14.65
C LYS A 127 -6.33 4.21 -14.10
N GLU A 128 -7.55 3.89 -14.52
CA GLU A 128 -8.76 4.57 -14.03
C GLU A 128 -9.03 4.27 -12.55
N TYR A 129 -8.81 3.03 -12.12
CA TYR A 129 -8.95 2.62 -10.73
C TYR A 129 -8.00 3.43 -9.83
N GLN A 130 -6.73 3.54 -10.18
CA GLN A 130 -5.75 4.34 -9.43
C GLN A 130 -6.11 5.84 -9.43
N SER A 131 -6.61 6.34 -10.55
CA SER A 131 -7.06 7.73 -10.65
C SER A 131 -8.21 8.02 -9.71
N GLN A 132 -9.20 7.13 -9.62
CA GLN A 132 -10.34 7.30 -8.72
C GLN A 132 -9.95 7.12 -7.25
N LEU A 133 -9.04 6.21 -6.92
CA LEU A 133 -8.47 6.11 -5.57
C LEU A 133 -7.84 7.44 -5.16
N LYS A 134 -7.02 8.01 -6.02
CA LYS A 134 -6.35 9.29 -5.74
C LYS A 134 -7.34 10.43 -5.58
N LYS A 135 -8.34 10.53 -6.44
CA LYS A 135 -9.44 11.51 -6.32
C LYS A 135 -10.15 11.43 -4.98
N ASN A 136 -10.34 10.22 -4.47
CA ASN A 136 -11.02 9.96 -3.21
C ASN A 136 -10.09 10.08 -2.00
N ASN A 137 -8.84 10.46 -2.21
CA ASN A 137 -7.80 10.45 -1.18
C ASN A 137 -7.76 9.09 -0.47
N ALA A 138 -7.74 8.01 -1.24
CA ALA A 138 -7.81 6.64 -0.76
C ALA A 138 -6.66 5.78 -1.28
N LEU A 139 -6.26 4.81 -0.48
CA LEU A 139 -5.33 3.75 -0.83
C LEU A 139 -6.04 2.42 -0.67
N ASP A 140 -5.77 1.45 -1.53
CA ASP A 140 -6.13 0.08 -1.24
C ASP A 140 -5.05 -0.61 -0.40
N PHE A 141 -5.29 -1.86 -0.02
CA PHE A 141 -4.37 -2.56 0.88
C PHE A 141 -2.98 -2.76 0.28
N ASP A 142 -2.91 -3.08 -1.02
CA ASP A 142 -1.62 -3.26 -1.72
C ASP A 142 -0.85 -1.94 -1.90
N ASP A 143 -1.57 -0.82 -1.99
CA ASP A 143 -0.97 0.52 -2.07
C ASP A 143 -0.15 0.87 -0.84
N LEU A 144 -0.47 0.30 0.31
CA LEU A 144 0.26 0.62 1.55
C LEU A 144 1.75 0.32 1.42
N ILE A 145 2.09 -0.82 0.82
CA ILE A 145 3.49 -1.17 0.54
C ILE A 145 3.99 -0.42 -0.69
N MET A 146 3.24 -0.45 -1.78
CA MET A 146 3.67 0.15 -3.05
C MET A 146 3.92 1.65 -2.92
N LYS A 147 3.05 2.38 -2.24
CA LYS A 147 3.22 3.82 -2.00
C LYS A 147 4.35 4.14 -1.03
N THR A 148 4.63 3.26 -0.08
CA THR A 148 5.80 3.42 0.79
C THR A 148 7.09 3.27 -0.01
N VAL A 149 7.17 2.30 -0.92
CA VAL A 149 8.32 2.14 -1.83
C VAL A 149 8.47 3.38 -2.72
N GLU A 150 7.40 3.84 -3.34
CA GLU A 150 7.38 5.05 -4.16
C GLU A 150 7.84 6.28 -3.37
N LEU A 151 7.37 6.42 -2.13
CA LEU A 151 7.78 7.50 -1.24
C LEU A 151 9.29 7.49 -1.02
N PHE A 152 9.87 6.34 -0.72
CA PHE A 152 11.31 6.21 -0.48
C PHE A 152 12.13 6.45 -1.74
N GLN A 153 11.63 6.03 -2.90
CA GLN A 153 12.31 6.27 -4.19
C GLN A 153 12.32 7.76 -4.56
N ASN A 154 11.23 8.46 -4.30
CA ASN A 154 11.08 9.87 -4.67
C ASN A 154 11.61 10.84 -3.62
N ASN A 155 11.82 10.39 -2.39
CA ASN A 155 12.24 11.22 -1.26
C ASN A 155 13.39 10.54 -0.51
N PRO A 156 14.63 10.62 -1.02
CA PRO A 156 15.79 9.98 -0.37
C PRO A 156 15.99 10.40 1.08
N GLU A 157 15.65 11.63 1.43
CA GLU A 157 15.76 12.14 2.80
C GLU A 157 14.84 11.41 3.78
N VAL A 158 13.65 10.98 3.33
CA VAL A 158 12.72 10.19 4.16
C VAL A 158 13.28 8.79 4.37
N LEU A 159 13.78 8.17 3.32
CA LEU A 159 14.44 6.85 3.42
C LEU A 159 15.64 6.91 4.36
N ASP A 160 16.50 7.89 4.23
CA ASP A 160 17.67 8.07 5.08
C ASP A 160 17.27 8.20 6.55
N TYR A 161 16.21 8.97 6.84
CA TYR A 161 15.71 9.12 8.20
C TYR A 161 15.37 7.76 8.82
N TYR A 162 14.65 6.89 8.13
CA TYR A 162 14.26 5.58 8.67
C TYR A 162 15.43 4.59 8.70
N GLN A 163 16.36 4.65 7.75
CA GLN A 163 17.57 3.84 7.76
C GLN A 163 18.50 4.21 8.92
N GLU A 164 18.59 5.47 9.25
CA GLU A 164 19.37 5.92 10.42
C GLU A 164 18.69 5.57 11.74
N ARG A 165 17.36 5.63 11.76
CA ARG A 165 16.58 5.33 12.95
C ARG A 165 16.64 3.85 13.33
N PHE A 166 16.42 2.96 12.36
CA PHE A 166 16.35 1.52 12.62
C PHE A 166 17.68 0.85 12.30
N LYS A 167 18.30 0.26 13.33
CA LYS A 167 19.63 -0.35 13.27
C LYS A 167 19.57 -1.88 13.33
#